data_aaffca85196db1aec493d707896b1cd5
#
_entry.id   aaffca85196db1aec493d707896b1cd5
#
_cell.length_a   1.000
_cell.length_b   1.000
_cell.length_c   1.000
_cell.angle_alpha   90.00
_cell.angle_beta   90.00
_cell.angle_gamma   90.00
#
_symmetry.space_group_name_H-M   'P 1'
#
loop_
_entity.id
_entity.type
_entity.pdbx_description
1 polymer ?
#
loop_
_entity_poly.entity_id
_entity_poly.type
_entity_poly.pdbx_seq_one_letter_code
_entity_poly.pdbx_strand_id
1 'polypeptide(L)'
;MISHQTIDNRGLAYATAIVEHIEADPARHAVEQAQERCQRWMKQAPSPDLLAWSTLLSRPWLEIKKSLLDLSEQGNRLRQNNPFCGVLSPQERWTIHRAFRSHET
;
A
#
# COMPACT_ATOMS: atom_id res chain seq x y z
N MET A 1 10.49 -21.29 3.68
CA MET A 1 9.07 -20.92 3.43
C MET A 1 8.73 -19.64 4.17
N ILE A 2 8.13 -18.68 3.47
CA ILE A 2 7.72 -17.41 4.06
C ILE A 2 6.42 -17.61 4.82
N SER A 3 6.39 -17.22 6.11
CA SER A 3 5.17 -17.29 6.90
C SER A 3 4.20 -16.15 6.53
N HIS A 4 2.92 -16.34 6.82
CA HIS A 4 1.92 -15.27 6.64
C HIS A 4 2.28 -14.04 7.46
N GLN A 5 2.82 -14.25 8.66
CA GLN A 5 3.23 -13.14 9.52
C GLN A 5 4.35 -12.32 8.88
N THR A 6 5.31 -12.97 8.21
CA THR A 6 6.39 -12.27 7.51
C THR A 6 5.84 -11.46 6.35
N ILE A 7 4.90 -12.01 5.57
CA ILE A 7 4.27 -11.31 4.45
C ILE A 7 3.51 -10.08 4.96
N ASP A 8 2.75 -10.23 6.04
CA ASP A 8 1.96 -9.14 6.62
C ASP A 8 2.88 -8.05 7.17
N ASN A 9 3.94 -8.41 7.86
CA ASN A 9 4.91 -7.45 8.41
C ASN A 9 5.63 -6.69 7.30
N ARG A 10 5.98 -7.37 6.21
CA ARG A 10 6.61 -6.74 5.06
C ARG A 10 5.65 -5.75 4.39
N GLY A 11 4.39 -6.16 4.22
CA GLY A 11 3.35 -5.28 3.67
C GLY A 11 3.16 -4.03 4.51
N LEU A 12 3.18 -4.17 5.83
CA LEU A 12 3.07 -3.04 6.75
C LEU A 12 4.30 -2.12 6.65
N ALA A 13 5.49 -2.68 6.49
CA ALA A 13 6.71 -1.90 6.32
C ALA A 13 6.67 -1.07 5.03
N TYR A 14 6.19 -1.66 3.93
CA TYR A 14 5.98 -0.92 2.68
C TYR A 14 4.97 0.20 2.89
N ALA A 15 3.84 -0.08 3.54
CA ALA A 15 2.80 0.92 3.79
C ALA A 15 3.31 2.07 4.65
N THR A 16 4.10 1.77 5.67
CA THR A 16 4.69 2.79 6.54
C THR A 16 5.60 3.73 5.75
N ALA A 17 6.45 3.17 4.89
CA ALA A 17 7.33 3.97 4.03
C ALA A 17 6.53 4.81 3.03
N ILE A 18 5.46 4.24 2.47
CA ILE A 18 4.56 4.96 1.56
C ILE A 18 3.92 6.15 2.27
N VAL A 19 3.41 5.95 3.49
CA VAL A 19 2.81 7.03 4.29
C VAL A 19 3.81 8.16 4.52
N GLU A 20 5.06 7.83 4.85
CA GLU A 20 6.10 8.84 5.06
C GLU A 20 6.34 9.67 3.79
N HIS A 21 6.40 9.02 2.63
CA HIS A 21 6.55 9.73 1.35
C HIS A 21 5.36 10.66 1.06
N ILE A 22 4.15 10.17 1.30
CA ILE A 22 2.94 10.96 1.03
C ILE A 22 2.88 12.17 1.95
N GLU A 23 3.21 11.99 3.24
CA GLU A 23 3.17 13.09 4.21
C GLU A 23 4.29 14.09 4.01
N ALA A 24 5.36 13.71 3.33
CA ALA A 24 6.42 14.65 2.95
C ALA A 24 6.04 15.56 1.78
N ASP A 25 4.97 15.21 1.04
CA ASP A 25 4.46 16.01 -0.08
C ASP A 25 3.19 16.74 0.34
N PRO A 26 3.22 18.08 0.52
CA PRO A 26 2.02 18.83 0.93
C PRO A 26 0.85 18.69 -0.04
N ALA A 27 1.12 18.53 -1.33
CA ALA A 27 0.08 18.37 -2.35
C ALA A 27 -0.44 16.93 -2.44
N ARG A 28 0.24 15.98 -1.83
CA ARG A 28 -0.13 14.56 -1.83
C ARG A 28 -0.43 14.00 -3.23
N HIS A 29 0.46 14.28 -4.17
CA HIS A 29 0.31 13.84 -5.56
C HIS A 29 0.16 12.32 -5.69
N ALA A 30 0.77 11.57 -4.78
CA ALA A 30 0.67 10.11 -4.79
C ALA A 30 -0.77 9.62 -4.62
N VAL A 31 -1.61 10.35 -3.88
CA VAL A 31 -3.03 10.00 -3.72
C VAL A 31 -3.77 10.15 -5.04
N GLU A 32 -3.53 11.24 -5.77
CA GLU A 32 -4.13 11.44 -7.09
C GLU A 32 -3.70 10.36 -8.07
N GLN A 33 -2.41 10.03 -8.07
CA GLN A 33 -1.87 8.98 -8.92
C GLN A 33 -2.48 7.61 -8.59
N ALA A 34 -2.68 7.34 -7.31
CA ALA A 34 -3.32 6.10 -6.88
C ALA A 34 -4.78 6.03 -7.34
N GLN A 35 -5.50 7.15 -7.29
CA GLN A 35 -6.88 7.22 -7.78
C GLN A 35 -6.95 6.90 -9.27
N GLU A 36 -6.09 7.50 -10.07
CA GLU A 36 -6.03 7.25 -11.52
C GLU A 36 -5.68 5.80 -11.83
N ARG A 37 -4.71 5.25 -11.10
CA ARG A 37 -4.28 3.87 -11.27
C ARG A 37 -5.42 2.90 -10.92
N CYS A 38 -6.10 3.16 -9.83
CA CYS A 38 -7.23 2.35 -9.38
C CYS A 38 -8.35 2.34 -10.44
N GLN A 39 -8.65 3.50 -11.02
CA GLN A 39 -9.65 3.61 -12.08
C GLN A 39 -9.26 2.79 -13.32
N ARG A 40 -7.99 2.84 -13.71
CA ARG A 40 -7.50 2.05 -14.85
C ARG A 40 -7.62 0.55 -14.58
N TRP A 41 -7.21 0.12 -13.38
CA TRP A 41 -7.30 -1.29 -13.01
C TRP A 41 -8.75 -1.78 -12.96
N MET A 42 -9.67 -0.94 -12.47
CA MET A 42 -11.10 -1.28 -12.43
C MET A 42 -11.67 -1.49 -13.82
N LYS A 43 -11.19 -0.76 -14.82
CA LYS A 43 -11.63 -0.94 -16.21
C LYS A 43 -11.12 -2.24 -16.81
N GLN A 44 -9.94 -2.68 -16.38
CA GLN A 44 -9.30 -3.89 -16.92
C GLN A 44 -9.79 -5.15 -16.22
N ALA A 45 -9.83 -5.12 -14.90
CA ALA A 45 -10.17 -6.29 -14.09
C ALA A 45 -10.80 -5.85 -12.77
N PRO A 46 -12.11 -5.54 -12.78
CA PRO A 46 -12.81 -5.10 -11.57
C PRO A 46 -12.72 -6.17 -10.46
N SER A 47 -12.53 -5.71 -9.23
CA SER A 47 -12.51 -6.60 -8.07
C SER A 47 -13.07 -5.89 -6.86
N PRO A 48 -13.56 -6.65 -5.85
CA PRO A 48 -14.04 -6.06 -4.60
C PRO A 48 -12.97 -5.22 -3.90
N ASP A 49 -11.69 -5.65 -3.96
CA ASP A 49 -10.60 -4.93 -3.31
C ASP A 49 -10.32 -3.60 -4.01
N LEU A 50 -10.38 -3.57 -5.34
CA LEU A 50 -10.23 -2.32 -6.09
C LEU A 50 -11.39 -1.37 -5.85
N LEU A 51 -12.60 -1.90 -5.71
CA LEU A 51 -13.76 -1.09 -5.37
C LEU A 51 -13.60 -0.47 -3.98
N ALA A 52 -13.14 -1.25 -3.01
CA ALA A 52 -12.87 -0.77 -1.67
C ALA A 52 -11.81 0.36 -1.70
N TRP A 53 -10.73 0.18 -2.46
CA TRP A 53 -9.72 1.22 -2.63
C TRP A 53 -10.27 2.47 -3.31
N SER A 54 -11.11 2.31 -4.33
CA SER A 54 -11.72 3.44 -5.03
C SER A 54 -12.53 4.30 -4.07
N THR A 55 -13.32 3.65 -3.21
CA THR A 55 -14.11 4.35 -2.17
C THR A 55 -13.20 5.03 -1.15
N LEU A 56 -12.19 4.30 -0.67
CA LEU A 56 -11.27 4.79 0.35
C LEU A 56 -10.47 6.01 -0.14
N LEU A 57 -10.02 5.99 -1.39
CA LEU A 57 -9.21 7.06 -1.96
C LEU A 57 -9.99 8.37 -2.15
N SER A 58 -11.33 8.33 -2.06
CA SER A 58 -12.15 9.55 -2.07
C SER A 58 -12.30 10.16 -0.67
N ARG A 59 -11.81 9.48 0.37
CA ARG A 59 -11.91 9.93 1.76
C ARG A 59 -10.74 10.82 2.14
N PRO A 60 -10.84 11.56 3.27
CA PRO A 60 -9.72 12.37 3.76
C PRO A 60 -8.47 11.55 4.00
N TRP A 61 -7.32 12.19 3.88
CA TRP A 61 -6.03 11.51 4.02
C TRP A 61 -5.88 10.70 5.32
N LEU A 62 -6.38 11.25 6.44
CA LEU A 62 -6.26 10.54 7.73
C LEU A 62 -6.96 9.20 7.72
N GLU A 63 -8.06 9.06 6.98
CA GLU A 63 -8.76 7.79 6.85
C GLU A 63 -7.99 6.83 5.93
N ILE A 64 -7.41 7.34 4.86
CA ILE A 64 -6.56 6.55 3.96
C ILE A 64 -5.35 6.02 4.75
N LYS A 65 -4.69 6.90 5.49
CA LYS A 65 -3.54 6.54 6.31
C LYS A 65 -3.90 5.45 7.33
N LYS A 66 -5.02 5.62 8.01
CA LYS A 66 -5.49 4.66 9.02
C LYS A 66 -5.69 3.27 8.39
N SER A 67 -6.27 3.22 7.19
CA SER A 67 -6.49 1.97 6.50
C SER A 67 -5.18 1.33 6.01
N LEU A 68 -4.24 2.14 5.52
CA LEU A 68 -2.92 1.65 5.10
C LEU A 68 -2.17 1.00 6.26
N LEU A 69 -2.33 1.50 7.48
CA LEU A 69 -1.62 1.03 8.66
C LEU A 69 -2.47 0.11 9.55
N ASP A 70 -3.66 -0.28 9.08
CA ASP A 70 -4.56 -1.15 9.83
C ASP A 70 -3.97 -2.54 9.97
N LEU A 71 -3.90 -3.03 11.21
CA LEU A 71 -3.32 -4.34 11.53
C LEU A 71 -4.31 -5.49 11.40
N SER A 72 -5.58 -5.20 11.11
CA SER A 72 -6.61 -6.23 10.93
C SER A 72 -6.40 -7.01 9.63
N GLU A 73 -7.13 -8.13 9.50
CA GLU A 73 -7.12 -8.91 8.27
C GLU A 73 -7.52 -8.07 7.06
N GLN A 74 -8.49 -7.16 7.22
CA GLN A 74 -8.91 -6.29 6.14
C GLN A 74 -7.79 -5.34 5.74
N GLY A 75 -7.04 -4.78 6.69
CA GLY A 75 -5.89 -3.96 6.40
C GLY A 75 -4.82 -4.72 5.63
N ASN A 76 -4.54 -5.96 6.05
CA ASN A 76 -3.58 -6.82 5.36
C ASN A 76 -4.04 -7.12 3.93
N ARG A 77 -5.32 -7.37 3.74
CA ARG A 77 -5.89 -7.66 2.43
C ARG A 77 -5.81 -6.44 1.50
N LEU A 78 -6.14 -5.24 2.01
CA LEU A 78 -6.05 -4.02 1.23
C LEU A 78 -4.61 -3.73 0.81
N ARG A 79 -3.65 -3.94 1.70
CA ARG A 79 -2.24 -3.72 1.38
C ARG A 79 -1.73 -4.62 0.26
N GLN A 80 -2.30 -5.82 0.10
CA GLN A 80 -1.90 -6.74 -0.97
C GLN A 80 -2.29 -6.22 -2.37
N ASN A 81 -3.31 -5.37 -2.46
CA ASN A 81 -3.78 -4.77 -3.71
C ASN A 81 -3.55 -3.26 -3.73
N ASN A 82 -2.44 -2.83 -3.17
CA ASN A 82 -2.13 -1.44 -2.91
C ASN A 82 -1.92 -0.64 -4.21
N PRO A 83 -2.72 0.42 -4.48
CA PRO A 83 -2.57 1.22 -5.70
C PRO A 83 -1.45 2.27 -5.61
N PHE A 84 -0.71 2.32 -4.51
CA PHE A 84 0.40 3.25 -4.32
C PHE A 84 1.73 2.71 -4.86
N CYS A 85 1.70 1.78 -5.81
CA CYS A 85 2.92 1.28 -6.44
C CYS A 85 3.61 2.43 -7.19
N GLY A 86 4.93 2.46 -7.12
CA GLY A 86 5.70 3.55 -7.71
C GLY A 86 6.00 4.72 -6.78
N VAL A 87 5.36 4.78 -5.60
CA VAL A 87 5.69 5.79 -4.59
C VAL A 87 7.10 5.55 -4.04
N LEU A 88 7.42 4.28 -3.76
CA LEU A 88 8.76 3.91 -3.31
C LEU A 88 9.66 3.64 -4.53
N SER A 89 10.90 4.08 -4.46
CA SER A 89 11.88 3.75 -5.49
C SER A 89 12.19 2.24 -5.47
N PRO A 90 12.70 1.67 -6.57
CA PRO A 90 13.13 0.27 -6.57
C PRO A 90 14.17 -0.01 -5.48
N GLN A 91 15.05 0.93 -5.19
CA GLN A 91 16.07 0.80 -4.16
C GLN A 91 15.44 0.71 -2.76
N GLU A 92 14.46 1.57 -2.49
CA GLU A 92 13.74 1.56 -1.21
C GLU A 92 13.00 0.24 -1.01
N ARG A 93 12.32 -0.21 -2.05
CA ARG A 93 11.59 -1.49 -2.01
C ARG A 93 12.54 -2.65 -1.78
N TRP A 94 13.69 -2.65 -2.44
CA TRP A 94 14.69 -3.68 -2.27
C TRP A 94 15.25 -3.70 -0.84
N THR A 95 15.50 -2.52 -0.26
CA THR A 95 15.98 -2.40 1.12
C THR A 95 15.01 -3.04 2.10
N ILE A 96 13.70 -2.75 1.95
CA ILE A 96 12.67 -3.34 2.79
C ILE A 96 12.61 -4.85 2.59
N HIS A 97 12.61 -5.29 1.34
CA HIS A 97 12.56 -6.71 1.00
C HIS A 97 13.74 -7.48 1.63
N ARG A 98 14.94 -6.93 1.54
CA ARG A 98 16.14 -7.55 2.12
C ARG A 98 16.05 -7.68 3.63
N ALA A 99 15.50 -6.69 4.30
CA ALA A 99 15.35 -6.71 5.76
C ALA A 99 14.50 -7.90 6.21
N PHE A 100 13.43 -8.22 5.45
CA PHE A 100 12.57 -9.35 5.79
C PHE A 100 13.11 -10.68 5.28
N ARG A 101 13.87 -10.65 4.20
CA ARG A 101 14.51 -11.86 3.67
C ARG A 101 15.51 -12.45 4.66
N SER A 102 16.24 -11.60 5.39
CA SER A 102 17.24 -12.07 6.36
C SER A 102 16.62 -12.79 7.54
N HIS A 103 15.32 -12.66 7.79
CA HIS A 103 14.61 -13.36 8.86
C HIS A 103 14.10 -14.74 8.44
N GLU A 104 14.29 -15.13 7.21
CA GLU A 104 13.80 -16.41 6.67
C GLU A 104 14.81 -17.54 6.75
N THR A 105 16.02 -17.26 7.18
CA THR A 105 17.09 -18.25 7.27
C THR A 105 17.08 -19.00 8.59
#